data_f0ac01879110685708d67223e9d8bf83
#
_entry.id   f0ac01879110685708d67223e9d8bf83
#
_cell.length_a   1.000
_cell.length_b   1.000
_cell.length_c   1.000
_cell.angle_alpha   90.00
_cell.angle_beta   90.00
_cell.angle_gamma   90.00
#
_symmetry.space_group_name_H-M   'P 1'
#
loop_
_entity.id
_entity.type
_entity.pdbx_description
1 polymer ?
#
loop_
_entity_poly.entity_id
_entity_poly.type
_entity_poly.pdbx_seq_one_letter_code
_entity_poly.pdbx_strand_id
1 'polypeptide(L)'
;MLQEHLNPESDAASRNWASILKIVDFINSHIQPASHILDLGCGPGLYAKLFRDQGHEVTGIDFNKASIDYASQRRDDIQYIQGDYILHYPVGNYDAVMMIYCDMGTHSDQERDTLLRHIFDSLTEGGKLIFDVFTEELIKDKREERNWEYSPSGGFWNDSKYLLLSQTFHHPKEKCFTYQYNLLTDDEIKHFIVWDRYYNEEEICTLLKNVGFKSCAVYKDMLDTNNFTSNHEMFVVAEK
;
A
#
# COMPACT_ATOMS: atom_id res chain seq x y z
N MET A 1 15.78 -0.08 2.10
CA MET A 1 14.37 -0.10 1.60
C MET A 1 14.26 -0.57 0.15
N LEU A 2 14.85 0.06 -0.87
CA LEU A 2 14.68 -0.41 -2.26
C LEU A 2 15.07 -1.89 -2.47
N GLN A 3 16.15 -2.35 -1.87
CA GLN A 3 16.57 -3.75 -1.95
C GLN A 3 15.53 -4.72 -1.36
N GLU A 4 14.84 -4.32 -0.30
CA GLU A 4 13.76 -5.14 0.29
C GLU A 4 12.54 -5.23 -0.63
N HIS A 5 12.15 -4.12 -1.29
CA HIS A 5 11.12 -4.17 -2.32
C HIS A 5 11.45 -5.13 -3.47
N LEU A 6 12.73 -5.24 -3.82
CA LEU A 6 13.19 -6.07 -4.94
C LEU A 6 13.50 -7.51 -4.52
N ASN A 7 13.42 -7.86 -3.25
CA ASN A 7 13.63 -9.22 -2.76
C ASN A 7 12.34 -10.05 -2.98
N PRO A 8 12.35 -11.04 -3.90
CA PRO A 8 11.15 -11.78 -4.27
C PRO A 8 10.61 -12.69 -3.16
N GLU A 9 11.41 -12.96 -2.14
CA GLU A 9 11.07 -13.84 -1.02
C GLU A 9 10.63 -13.06 0.23
N SER A 10 10.73 -11.72 0.20
CA SER A 10 10.45 -10.86 1.36
C SER A 10 9.07 -10.21 1.25
N ASP A 11 8.38 -10.13 2.40
CA ASP A 11 7.15 -9.33 2.54
C ASP A 11 7.40 -8.03 3.34
N ALA A 12 8.66 -7.63 3.55
CA ALA A 12 9.00 -6.54 4.47
C ALA A 12 8.73 -5.14 3.94
N ALA A 13 8.72 -4.94 2.62
CA ALA A 13 8.47 -3.63 1.99
C ALA A 13 7.51 -3.72 0.78
N SER A 14 7.35 -4.90 0.22
CA SER A 14 6.36 -5.27 -0.80
C SER A 14 5.94 -6.70 -0.54
N ARG A 15 4.86 -7.16 -1.16
CA ARG A 15 4.49 -8.57 -1.14
C ARG A 15 5.58 -9.41 -1.81
N ASN A 16 5.76 -10.66 -1.37
CA ASN A 16 6.59 -11.64 -2.08
C ASN A 16 6.04 -11.89 -3.50
N TRP A 17 6.89 -12.40 -4.40
CA TRP A 17 6.57 -12.51 -5.81
C TRP A 17 5.33 -13.39 -6.11
N ALA A 18 5.13 -14.48 -5.37
CA ALA A 18 3.97 -15.34 -5.54
C ALA A 18 2.66 -14.62 -5.19
N SER A 19 2.67 -13.83 -4.12
CA SER A 19 1.54 -12.97 -3.73
C SER A 19 1.28 -11.86 -4.75
N ILE A 20 2.34 -11.23 -5.28
CA ILE A 20 2.22 -10.20 -6.34
C ILE A 20 1.49 -10.79 -7.56
N LEU A 21 1.89 -11.95 -8.04
CA LEU A 21 1.25 -12.60 -9.20
C LEU A 21 -0.23 -12.89 -8.94
N LYS A 22 -0.58 -13.42 -7.77
CA LYS A 22 -1.98 -13.66 -7.38
C LYS A 22 -2.81 -12.37 -7.35
N ILE A 23 -2.24 -11.28 -6.81
CA ILE A 23 -2.91 -9.98 -6.75
C ILE A 23 -3.12 -9.43 -8.17
N VAL A 24 -2.14 -9.54 -9.05
CA VAL A 24 -2.26 -9.11 -10.44
C VAL A 24 -3.37 -9.88 -11.15
N ASP A 25 -3.42 -11.21 -11.01
CA ASP A 25 -4.48 -12.06 -11.59
C ASP A 25 -5.85 -11.70 -11.01
N PHE A 26 -5.92 -11.45 -9.69
CA PHE A 26 -7.14 -11.02 -9.03
C PHE A 26 -7.64 -9.66 -9.58
N ILE A 27 -6.77 -8.65 -9.68
CA ILE A 27 -7.13 -7.33 -10.21
C ILE A 27 -7.59 -7.47 -11.65
N ASN A 28 -6.87 -8.21 -12.50
CA ASN A 28 -7.24 -8.45 -13.90
C ASN A 28 -8.61 -9.11 -14.07
N SER A 29 -9.01 -9.95 -13.12
CA SER A 29 -10.35 -10.57 -13.16
C SER A 29 -11.49 -9.58 -12.92
N HIS A 30 -11.19 -8.37 -12.44
CA HIS A 30 -12.16 -7.32 -12.10
C HIS A 30 -12.16 -6.12 -13.06
N ILE A 31 -11.19 -6.02 -13.96
CA ILE A 31 -11.04 -4.89 -14.90
C ILE A 31 -11.12 -5.37 -16.34
N GLN A 32 -11.33 -4.45 -17.27
CA GLN A 32 -11.38 -4.78 -18.70
C GLN A 32 -9.95 -4.87 -19.29
N PRO A 33 -9.73 -5.66 -20.36
CA PRO A 33 -8.49 -5.62 -21.11
C PRO A 33 -8.15 -4.20 -21.60
N ALA A 34 -6.87 -3.86 -21.65
CA ALA A 34 -6.38 -2.54 -22.08
C ALA A 34 -6.90 -1.35 -21.26
N SER A 35 -7.20 -1.59 -19.98
CA SER A 35 -7.59 -0.54 -19.02
C SER A 35 -6.44 0.43 -18.75
N HIS A 36 -6.78 1.69 -18.42
CA HIS A 36 -5.88 2.66 -17.84
C HIS A 36 -5.91 2.53 -16.31
N ILE A 37 -4.80 2.13 -15.72
CA ILE A 37 -4.64 1.82 -14.29
C ILE A 37 -3.81 2.91 -13.61
N LEU A 38 -4.30 3.44 -12.48
CA LEU A 38 -3.51 4.26 -11.56
C LEU A 38 -3.05 3.42 -10.37
N ASP A 39 -1.75 3.33 -10.17
CA ASP A 39 -1.09 2.62 -9.06
C ASP A 39 -0.62 3.63 -8.00
N LEU A 40 -1.37 3.76 -6.90
CA LEU A 40 -1.07 4.65 -5.78
C LEU A 40 -0.15 3.94 -4.79
N GLY A 41 1.02 4.54 -4.52
CA GLY A 41 2.08 3.88 -3.74
C GLY A 41 2.81 2.80 -4.56
N CYS A 42 3.09 3.08 -5.85
CA CYS A 42 3.60 2.08 -6.79
C CYS A 42 5.00 1.53 -6.45
N GLY A 43 5.72 2.14 -5.51
CA GLY A 43 7.08 1.76 -5.15
C GLY A 43 8.01 1.69 -6.36
N PRO A 44 8.84 0.62 -6.49
CA PRO A 44 9.70 0.41 -7.65
C PRO A 44 8.94 -0.11 -8.90
N GLY A 45 7.60 -0.07 -8.91
CA GLY A 45 6.75 -0.41 -10.05
C GLY A 45 6.66 -1.91 -10.33
N LEU A 46 6.62 -2.76 -9.31
CA LEU A 46 6.53 -4.22 -9.49
C LEU A 46 5.19 -4.62 -10.11
N TYR A 47 4.09 -4.11 -9.59
CA TYR A 47 2.74 -4.32 -10.13
C TYR A 47 2.57 -3.61 -11.47
N ALA A 48 2.97 -2.34 -11.56
CA ALA A 48 2.85 -1.53 -12.76
C ALA A 48 3.46 -2.22 -13.98
N LYS A 49 4.65 -2.81 -13.83
CA LYS A 49 5.33 -3.57 -14.90
C LYS A 49 4.51 -4.76 -15.37
N LEU A 50 3.94 -5.54 -14.45
CA LEU A 50 3.15 -6.73 -14.80
C LEU A 50 1.86 -6.36 -15.55
N PHE A 51 1.18 -5.30 -15.14
CA PHE A 51 0.00 -4.79 -15.85
C PHE A 51 0.37 -4.26 -17.24
N ARG A 52 1.48 -3.53 -17.36
CA ARG A 52 1.96 -3.05 -18.66
C ARG A 52 2.27 -4.20 -19.63
N ASP A 53 2.92 -5.28 -19.13
CA ASP A 53 3.23 -6.47 -19.93
C ASP A 53 1.96 -7.22 -20.41
N GLN A 54 0.85 -7.04 -19.71
CA GLN A 54 -0.47 -7.60 -20.06
C GLN A 54 -1.32 -6.65 -20.93
N GLY A 55 -0.76 -5.52 -21.36
CA GLY A 55 -1.35 -4.63 -22.34
C GLY A 55 -2.19 -3.50 -21.73
N HIS A 56 -2.10 -3.24 -20.43
CA HIS A 56 -2.73 -2.09 -19.79
C HIS A 56 -1.86 -0.83 -19.95
N GLU A 57 -2.51 0.34 -19.94
CA GLU A 57 -1.83 1.61 -19.74
C GLU A 57 -1.70 1.84 -18.22
N VAL A 58 -0.52 2.25 -17.75
CA VAL A 58 -0.28 2.38 -16.31
C VAL A 58 0.36 3.72 -15.98
N THR A 59 -0.21 4.37 -14.97
CA THR A 59 0.39 5.52 -14.29
C THR A 59 0.68 5.11 -12.85
N GLY A 60 1.92 5.27 -12.38
CA GLY A 60 2.32 5.00 -11.00
C GLY A 60 2.76 6.27 -10.29
N ILE A 61 2.38 6.42 -9.03
CA ILE A 61 2.86 7.51 -8.17
C ILE A 61 3.38 6.97 -6.85
N ASP A 62 4.53 7.48 -6.41
CA ASP A 62 5.13 7.16 -5.11
C ASP A 62 5.95 8.35 -4.61
N PHE A 63 5.95 8.58 -3.29
CA PHE A 63 6.76 9.66 -2.70
C PHE A 63 8.25 9.30 -2.64
N ASN A 64 8.61 8.02 -2.69
CA ASN A 64 9.99 7.56 -2.56
C ASN A 64 10.76 7.75 -3.86
N LYS A 65 11.62 8.77 -3.88
CA LYS A 65 12.43 9.11 -5.05
C LYS A 65 13.29 7.94 -5.54
N ALA A 66 13.90 7.16 -4.65
CA ALA A 66 14.78 6.06 -5.06
C ALA A 66 14.00 4.93 -5.77
N SER A 67 12.76 4.67 -5.34
CA SER A 67 11.85 3.71 -5.98
C SER A 67 11.44 4.19 -7.37
N ILE A 68 11.06 5.46 -7.51
CA ILE A 68 10.67 6.06 -8.79
C ILE A 68 11.85 6.15 -9.76
N ASP A 69 13.04 6.56 -9.29
CA ASP A 69 14.25 6.58 -10.11
C ASP A 69 14.56 5.18 -10.66
N TYR A 70 14.43 4.13 -9.84
CA TYR A 70 14.60 2.75 -10.28
C TYR A 70 13.56 2.32 -11.31
N ALA A 71 12.27 2.58 -11.04
CA ALA A 71 11.17 2.25 -11.93
C ALA A 71 11.35 2.90 -13.31
N SER A 72 11.69 4.18 -13.34
CA SER A 72 11.85 4.98 -14.58
C SER A 72 13.03 4.57 -15.46
N GLN A 73 14.02 3.83 -14.92
CA GLN A 73 15.14 3.35 -15.71
C GLN A 73 14.76 2.25 -16.69
N ARG A 74 13.63 1.54 -16.49
CA ARG A 74 13.21 0.40 -17.30
C ARG A 74 12.74 0.78 -18.72
N ARG A 75 12.30 2.02 -18.94
CA ARG A 75 11.78 2.52 -20.23
C ARG A 75 10.66 1.65 -20.79
N ASP A 76 9.70 1.31 -19.94
CA ASP A 76 8.60 0.38 -20.20
C ASP A 76 7.28 1.07 -20.59
N ASP A 77 7.34 2.33 -21.05
CA ASP A 77 6.20 3.17 -21.42
C ASP A 77 5.16 3.35 -20.28
N ILE A 78 5.61 3.24 -19.04
CA ILE A 78 4.83 3.54 -17.84
C ILE A 78 5.12 4.97 -17.40
N GLN A 79 4.07 5.72 -17.07
CA GLN A 79 4.25 7.05 -16.49
C GLN A 79 4.50 6.93 -14.98
N TYR A 80 5.72 7.19 -14.52
CA TYR A 80 6.06 7.25 -13.10
C TYR A 80 6.15 8.69 -12.62
N ILE A 81 5.46 8.98 -11.49
CA ILE A 81 5.38 10.29 -10.87
C ILE A 81 5.99 10.21 -9.47
N GLN A 82 6.99 11.03 -9.18
CA GLN A 82 7.48 11.18 -7.82
C GLN A 82 6.64 12.24 -7.10
N GLY A 83 5.91 11.83 -6.07
CA GLY A 83 5.04 12.74 -5.33
C GLY A 83 4.20 12.06 -4.25
N ASP A 84 3.64 12.88 -3.39
CA ASP A 84 2.63 12.48 -2.41
C ASP A 84 1.25 12.56 -3.08
N TYR A 85 0.59 11.43 -3.23
CA TYR A 85 -0.72 11.34 -3.90
C TYR A 85 -1.87 11.98 -3.10
N ILE A 86 -1.69 12.29 -1.81
CA ILE A 86 -2.67 13.07 -1.04
C ILE A 86 -2.61 14.54 -1.47
N LEU A 87 -1.39 15.09 -1.63
CA LEU A 87 -1.17 16.50 -1.96
C LEU A 87 -1.23 16.77 -3.47
N HIS A 88 -0.82 15.80 -4.28
CA HIS A 88 -0.64 15.92 -5.72
C HIS A 88 -1.23 14.72 -6.44
N TYR A 89 -2.56 14.53 -6.32
CA TYR A 89 -3.25 13.42 -6.96
C TYR A 89 -3.11 13.51 -8.49
N PRO A 90 -2.72 12.41 -9.19
CA PRO A 90 -2.55 12.42 -10.64
C PRO A 90 -3.86 12.73 -11.38
N VAL A 91 -3.82 13.75 -12.23
CA VAL A 91 -4.99 14.13 -13.04
C VAL A 91 -5.14 13.14 -14.19
N GLY A 92 -6.32 12.53 -14.33
CA GLY A 92 -6.62 11.56 -15.38
C GLY A 92 -8.03 11.00 -15.27
N ASN A 93 -8.37 10.15 -16.25
CA ASN A 93 -9.54 9.29 -16.19
C ASN A 93 -9.04 7.85 -16.21
N TYR A 94 -9.31 7.11 -15.15
CA TYR A 94 -8.81 5.76 -14.96
C TYR A 94 -9.94 4.74 -14.96
N ASP A 95 -9.70 3.60 -15.59
CA ASP A 95 -10.61 2.46 -15.53
C ASP A 95 -10.46 1.69 -14.23
N ALA A 96 -9.27 1.77 -13.63
CA ALA A 96 -8.99 1.23 -12.32
C ALA A 96 -8.00 2.11 -11.54
N VAL A 97 -8.23 2.22 -10.25
CA VAL A 97 -7.27 2.75 -9.28
C VAL A 97 -6.96 1.64 -8.30
N MET A 98 -5.69 1.37 -8.08
CA MET A 98 -5.26 0.39 -7.10
C MET A 98 -4.37 1.00 -6.03
N MET A 99 -4.45 0.45 -4.82
CA MET A 99 -3.63 0.80 -3.67
C MET A 99 -3.36 -0.45 -2.85
N ILE A 100 -2.20 -1.05 -3.01
CA ILE A 100 -1.88 -2.36 -2.49
C ILE A 100 -0.83 -2.28 -1.38
N TYR A 101 -0.89 -3.20 -0.43
CA TYR A 101 -0.06 -3.33 0.76
C TYR A 101 -0.60 -2.57 1.98
N CYS A 102 -1.94 -2.56 2.13
CA CYS A 102 -2.69 -1.96 3.25
C CYS A 102 -2.47 -0.45 3.43
N ASP A 103 -2.01 0.24 2.38
CA ASP A 103 -1.61 1.64 2.43
C ASP A 103 -2.78 2.59 2.78
N MET A 104 -4.02 2.21 2.45
CA MET A 104 -5.23 2.95 2.86
C MET A 104 -5.35 3.13 4.38
N GLY A 105 -4.80 2.21 5.16
CA GLY A 105 -4.80 2.24 6.63
C GLY A 105 -3.77 3.18 7.25
N THR A 106 -2.86 3.74 6.47
CA THR A 106 -1.78 4.61 6.96
C THR A 106 -2.18 6.09 7.06
N HIS A 107 -3.35 6.45 6.55
CA HIS A 107 -3.85 7.83 6.49
C HIS A 107 -4.77 8.17 7.66
N SER A 108 -4.77 9.46 8.02
CA SER A 108 -5.81 10.00 8.90
C SER A 108 -7.19 9.92 8.23
N ASP A 109 -8.26 9.99 9.02
CA ASP A 109 -9.63 9.99 8.49
C ASP A 109 -9.87 11.09 7.44
N GLN A 110 -9.31 12.28 7.68
CA GLN A 110 -9.46 13.40 6.76
C GLN A 110 -8.72 13.18 5.43
N GLU A 111 -7.48 12.67 5.48
CA GLU A 111 -6.68 12.35 4.30
C GLU A 111 -7.33 11.22 3.51
N ARG A 112 -7.73 10.13 4.17
CA ARG A 112 -8.46 9.01 3.56
C ARG A 112 -9.72 9.47 2.86
N ASP A 113 -10.56 10.28 3.52
CA ASP A 113 -11.82 10.76 2.95
C ASP A 113 -11.59 11.69 1.75
N THR A 114 -10.50 12.46 1.77
CA THR A 114 -10.07 13.31 0.66
C THR A 114 -9.59 12.44 -0.50
N LEU A 115 -8.74 11.47 -0.21
CA LEU A 115 -8.21 10.54 -1.20
C LEU A 115 -9.32 9.73 -1.88
N LEU A 116 -10.27 9.19 -1.13
CA LEU A 116 -11.40 8.44 -1.68
C LEU A 116 -12.26 9.29 -2.62
N ARG A 117 -12.43 10.60 -2.36
CA ARG A 117 -13.12 11.51 -3.29
C ARG A 117 -12.31 11.73 -4.57
N HIS A 118 -10.99 11.99 -4.45
CA HIS A 118 -10.12 12.11 -5.63
C HIS A 118 -10.15 10.86 -6.49
N ILE A 119 -10.08 9.68 -5.86
CA ILE A 119 -10.20 8.39 -6.56
C ILE A 119 -11.54 8.29 -7.28
N PHE A 120 -12.64 8.54 -6.57
CA PHE A 120 -13.98 8.48 -7.13
C PHE A 120 -14.13 9.41 -8.33
N ASP A 121 -13.66 10.66 -8.21
CA ASP A 121 -13.76 11.66 -9.27
C ASP A 121 -12.93 11.26 -10.51
N SER A 122 -11.78 10.66 -10.32
CA SER A 122 -10.87 10.24 -11.39
C SER A 122 -11.25 8.94 -12.09
N LEU A 123 -12.11 8.13 -11.49
CA LEU A 123 -12.60 6.89 -12.11
C LEU A 123 -13.59 7.18 -13.24
N THR A 124 -13.50 6.40 -14.33
CA THR A 124 -14.53 6.34 -15.37
C THR A 124 -15.82 5.70 -14.82
N GLU A 125 -16.97 5.87 -15.50
CA GLU A 125 -18.21 5.16 -15.15
C GLU A 125 -18.00 3.64 -15.24
N GLY A 126 -18.33 2.92 -14.16
CA GLY A 126 -18.07 1.50 -14.02
C GLY A 126 -16.60 1.16 -13.68
N GLY A 127 -15.76 2.19 -13.54
CA GLY A 127 -14.37 2.03 -13.09
C GLY A 127 -14.26 1.49 -11.67
N LYS A 128 -13.14 0.87 -11.37
CA LYS A 128 -12.91 0.12 -10.11
C LYS A 128 -11.87 0.77 -9.24
N LEU A 129 -12.14 0.85 -7.93
CA LEU A 129 -11.13 1.01 -6.90
C LEU A 129 -10.84 -0.37 -6.29
N ILE A 130 -9.56 -0.78 -6.28
CA ILE A 130 -9.12 -2.07 -5.75
C ILE A 130 -7.99 -1.83 -4.76
N PHE A 131 -8.16 -2.24 -3.51
CA PHE A 131 -7.18 -2.02 -2.45
C PHE A 131 -7.28 -3.10 -1.39
N ASP A 132 -6.29 -3.18 -0.51
CA ASP A 132 -6.34 -4.03 0.67
C ASP A 132 -6.21 -3.20 1.96
N VAL A 133 -6.78 -3.72 3.03
CA VAL A 133 -6.72 -3.15 4.38
C VAL A 133 -6.59 -4.25 5.41
N PHE A 134 -5.99 -3.93 6.56
CA PHE A 134 -5.98 -4.84 7.70
C PHE A 134 -7.38 -5.05 8.27
N THR A 135 -7.63 -6.28 8.72
CA THR A 135 -8.83 -6.66 9.45
C THR A 135 -8.61 -6.64 10.96
N GLU A 136 -9.69 -6.85 11.74
CA GLU A 136 -9.62 -6.97 13.19
C GLU A 136 -8.78 -8.19 13.66
N GLU A 137 -8.45 -9.13 12.77
CA GLU A 137 -7.53 -10.24 13.05
C GLU A 137 -6.13 -9.76 13.45
N LEU A 138 -5.71 -8.57 12.97
CA LEU A 138 -4.45 -7.92 13.34
C LEU A 138 -4.26 -7.82 14.86
N ILE A 139 -5.37 -7.63 15.62
CA ILE A 139 -5.34 -7.51 17.09
C ILE A 139 -4.84 -8.80 17.77
N LYS A 140 -5.03 -9.96 17.13
CA LYS A 140 -4.66 -11.26 17.72
C LYS A 140 -3.15 -11.44 17.82
N ASP A 141 -2.42 -10.88 16.84
CA ASP A 141 -0.99 -11.12 16.68
C ASP A 141 -0.13 -9.90 17.03
N LYS A 142 -0.72 -8.69 17.00
CA LYS A 142 -0.02 -7.46 17.39
C LYS A 142 -0.23 -7.16 18.88
N ARG A 143 0.83 -6.69 19.52
CA ARG A 143 0.83 -6.30 20.93
C ARG A 143 1.56 -5.00 21.14
N GLU A 144 1.19 -4.28 22.19
CA GLU A 144 1.99 -3.16 22.66
C GLU A 144 3.33 -3.70 23.18
N GLU A 145 4.42 -3.22 22.61
CA GLU A 145 5.76 -3.66 22.96
C GLU A 145 6.77 -2.54 22.78
N ARG A 146 7.94 -2.73 23.38
CA ARG A 146 9.10 -1.86 23.22
C ARG A 146 10.29 -2.75 22.90
N ASN A 147 10.96 -2.43 21.81
CA ASN A 147 12.10 -3.18 21.34
C ASN A 147 13.26 -2.25 20.99
N TRP A 148 14.43 -2.83 20.90
CA TRP A 148 15.60 -2.17 20.34
C TRP A 148 16.37 -3.14 19.47
N GLU A 149 17.04 -2.59 18.47
CA GLU A 149 17.90 -3.33 17.55
C GLU A 149 19.21 -2.57 17.38
N TYR A 150 20.33 -3.26 17.48
CA TYR A 150 21.63 -2.70 17.16
C TYR A 150 22.22 -3.41 15.95
N SER A 151 22.53 -2.67 14.90
CA SER A 151 23.20 -3.18 13.71
C SER A 151 24.58 -2.51 13.57
N PRO A 152 25.69 -3.28 13.70
CA PRO A 152 27.03 -2.71 13.60
C PRO A 152 27.47 -2.42 12.17
N SER A 153 26.83 -3.01 11.16
CA SER A 153 27.25 -2.97 9.75
C SER A 153 26.16 -2.52 8.77
N GLY A 154 25.08 -1.91 9.29
CA GLY A 154 23.92 -1.53 8.48
C GLY A 154 22.89 -2.65 8.31
N GLY A 155 21.74 -2.31 7.70
CA GLY A 155 20.61 -3.20 7.51
C GLY A 155 19.41 -2.48 6.90
N PHE A 156 18.22 -2.88 7.30
CA PHE A 156 16.97 -2.34 6.74
C PHE A 156 16.84 -0.81 6.87
N TRP A 157 17.23 -0.27 8.03
CA TRP A 157 16.96 1.13 8.36
C TRP A 157 18.06 2.09 7.90
N ASN A 158 19.28 1.64 7.80
CA ASN A 158 20.42 2.45 7.38
C ASN A 158 21.53 1.57 6.82
N ASP A 159 22.30 2.08 5.85
CA ASP A 159 23.40 1.35 5.21
C ASP A 159 24.65 1.24 6.11
N SER A 160 24.76 2.09 7.13
CA SER A 160 25.82 2.06 8.15
C SER A 160 25.27 1.74 9.54
N LYS A 161 26.14 1.62 10.52
CA LYS A 161 25.81 1.32 11.91
C LYS A 161 24.64 2.16 12.45
N TYR A 162 23.72 1.51 13.18
CA TYR A 162 22.60 2.18 13.84
C TYR A 162 22.14 1.49 15.12
N LEU A 163 21.43 2.26 15.94
CA LEU A 163 20.58 1.77 17.02
C LEU A 163 19.13 2.20 16.71
N LEU A 164 18.22 1.25 16.67
CA LEU A 164 16.79 1.49 16.53
C LEU A 164 16.09 1.27 17.86
N LEU A 165 15.30 2.22 18.29
CA LEU A 165 14.35 2.08 19.39
C LEU A 165 12.94 2.09 18.78
N SER A 166 12.17 1.04 19.04
CA SER A 166 10.80 0.91 18.54
C SER A 166 9.79 0.75 19.67
N GLN A 167 8.61 1.33 19.49
CA GLN A 167 7.48 1.17 20.39
C GLN A 167 6.19 1.05 19.60
N THR A 168 5.37 0.06 19.97
CA THR A 168 4.02 -0.16 19.41
C THR A 168 2.98 0.28 20.42
N PHE A 169 1.98 1.01 19.96
CA PHE A 169 0.80 1.42 20.72
C PHE A 169 -0.46 0.90 20.04
N HIS A 170 -1.45 0.50 20.83
CA HIS A 170 -2.76 0.15 20.31
C HIS A 170 -3.80 1.17 20.75
N HIS A 171 -4.58 1.68 19.81
CA HIS A 171 -5.66 2.63 19.98
C HIS A 171 -7.00 1.95 19.62
N PRO A 172 -7.63 1.19 20.55
CA PRO A 172 -8.81 0.37 20.23
C PRO A 172 -10.02 1.17 19.76
N LYS A 173 -10.19 2.42 20.24
CA LYS A 173 -11.32 3.28 19.85
C LYS A 173 -11.19 3.76 18.40
N GLU A 174 -9.98 4.06 18.00
CA GLU A 174 -9.60 4.52 16.66
C GLU A 174 -9.34 3.34 15.72
N LYS A 175 -9.35 2.11 16.23
CA LYS A 175 -9.03 0.88 15.50
C LYS A 175 -7.68 0.96 14.78
N CYS A 176 -6.64 1.36 15.51
CA CYS A 176 -5.34 1.66 14.94
C CYS A 176 -4.20 1.18 15.82
N PHE A 177 -3.15 0.65 15.20
CA PHE A 177 -1.83 0.52 15.80
C PHE A 177 -0.93 1.66 15.34
N THR A 178 -0.11 2.18 16.24
CA THR A 178 0.92 3.16 15.93
C THR A 178 2.29 2.57 16.26
N TYR A 179 3.20 2.64 15.31
CA TYR A 179 4.60 2.21 15.48
C TYR A 179 5.47 3.46 15.46
N GLN A 180 6.13 3.69 16.57
CA GLN A 180 7.12 4.75 16.70
C GLN A 180 8.52 4.16 16.57
N TYR A 181 9.31 4.68 15.67
CA TYR A 181 10.70 4.31 15.45
C TYR A 181 11.61 5.51 15.66
N ASN A 182 12.64 5.32 16.47
CA ASN A 182 13.71 6.30 16.66
C ASN A 182 15.01 5.65 16.19
N LEU A 183 15.48 6.08 15.04
CA LEU A 183 16.70 5.61 14.42
C LEU A 183 17.87 6.52 14.80
N LEU A 184 18.83 5.98 15.52
CA LEU A 184 20.03 6.68 15.98
C LEU A 184 21.22 6.22 15.13
N THR A 185 21.85 7.15 14.43
CA THR A 185 23.11 6.94 13.72
C THR A 185 24.21 7.79 14.36
N ASP A 186 25.44 7.71 13.84
CA ASP A 186 26.54 8.55 14.35
C ASP A 186 26.31 10.04 14.07
N ASP A 187 25.52 10.38 13.03
CA ASP A 187 25.35 11.75 12.53
C ASP A 187 24.01 12.39 12.93
N GLU A 188 22.95 11.59 13.10
CA GLU A 188 21.59 12.11 13.29
C GLU A 188 20.67 11.14 14.04
N ILE A 189 19.55 11.70 14.51
CA ILE A 189 18.42 10.93 15.04
C ILE A 189 17.22 11.20 14.13
N LYS A 190 16.65 10.13 13.55
CA LYS A 190 15.42 10.19 12.75
C LYS A 190 14.25 9.60 13.52
N HIS A 191 13.09 10.22 13.38
CA HIS A 191 11.85 9.76 13.98
C HIS A 191 10.87 9.41 12.89
N PHE A 192 10.28 8.21 12.99
CA PHE A 192 9.24 7.74 12.08
C PHE A 192 8.03 7.31 12.89
N ILE A 193 6.85 7.61 12.39
CA ILE A 193 5.59 7.11 12.94
C ILE A 193 4.82 6.48 11.77
N VAL A 194 4.43 5.23 11.95
CA VAL A 194 3.63 4.47 10.99
C VAL A 194 2.31 4.11 11.66
N TRP A 195 1.24 4.12 10.91
CA TRP A 195 -0.12 3.82 11.34
C TRP A 195 -0.63 2.61 10.59
N ASP A 196 -1.21 1.64 11.31
CA ASP A 196 -1.94 0.52 10.73
C ASP A 196 -3.38 0.56 11.26
N ARG A 197 -4.27 1.17 10.51
CA ARG A 197 -5.70 1.11 10.81
C ARG A 197 -6.27 -0.19 10.28
N TYR A 198 -7.11 -0.84 11.09
CA TYR A 198 -7.84 -2.04 10.71
C TYR A 198 -9.34 -1.75 10.62
N TYR A 199 -10.02 -2.52 9.78
CA TYR A 199 -11.43 -2.32 9.45
C TYR A 199 -12.20 -3.63 9.54
N ASN A 200 -13.50 -3.55 9.76
CA ASN A 200 -14.40 -4.63 9.40
C ASN A 200 -15.07 -4.33 8.03
N GLU A 201 -15.72 -5.34 7.47
CA GLU A 201 -16.35 -5.29 6.16
C GLU A 201 -17.46 -4.22 6.07
N GLU A 202 -18.28 -4.11 7.11
CA GLU A 202 -19.37 -3.13 7.16
C GLU A 202 -18.86 -1.70 7.16
N GLU A 203 -17.81 -1.43 7.92
CA GLU A 203 -17.18 -0.09 7.99
C GLU A 203 -16.62 0.34 6.66
N ILE A 204 -15.81 -0.50 6.00
CA ILE A 204 -15.18 -0.13 4.75
C ILE A 204 -16.20 0.05 3.64
N CYS A 205 -17.20 -0.82 3.55
CA CYS A 205 -18.28 -0.67 2.58
C CYS A 205 -19.15 0.55 2.85
N THR A 206 -19.39 0.91 4.10
CA THR A 206 -20.12 2.13 4.47
C THR A 206 -19.35 3.38 4.06
N LEU A 207 -18.02 3.42 4.28
CA LEU A 207 -17.16 4.52 3.84
C LEU A 207 -17.24 4.72 2.33
N LEU A 208 -17.10 3.66 1.56
CA LEU A 208 -17.17 3.70 0.10
C LEU A 208 -18.54 4.15 -0.41
N LYS A 209 -19.61 3.64 0.17
CA LYS A 209 -20.98 4.06 -0.14
C LYS A 209 -21.22 5.55 0.12
N ASN A 210 -20.67 6.07 1.21
CA ASN A 210 -20.80 7.50 1.56
C ASN A 210 -20.05 8.42 0.57
N VAL A 211 -19.01 7.92 -0.09
CA VAL A 211 -18.30 8.63 -1.16
C VAL A 211 -19.12 8.62 -2.46
N GLY A 212 -19.90 7.56 -2.71
CA GLY A 212 -20.74 7.44 -3.89
C GLY A 212 -20.55 6.14 -4.69
N PHE A 213 -19.66 5.23 -4.25
CA PHE A 213 -19.48 3.94 -4.92
C PHE A 213 -20.79 3.12 -4.91
N LYS A 214 -21.13 2.53 -6.05
CA LYS A 214 -22.36 1.76 -6.27
C LYS A 214 -22.33 0.38 -5.65
N SER A 215 -21.13 -0.24 -5.62
CA SER A 215 -20.91 -1.56 -5.05
C SER A 215 -19.62 -1.62 -4.24
N CYS A 216 -19.59 -2.55 -3.30
CA CYS A 216 -18.41 -2.91 -2.50
C CYS A 216 -18.41 -4.42 -2.30
N ALA A 217 -17.41 -5.10 -2.81
CA ALA A 217 -17.16 -6.52 -2.58
C ALA A 217 -15.89 -6.72 -1.78
N VAL A 218 -15.92 -7.61 -0.81
CA VAL A 218 -14.80 -7.90 0.08
C VAL A 218 -14.36 -9.34 -0.08
N TYR A 219 -13.06 -9.55 -0.18
CA TYR A 219 -12.42 -10.86 -0.37
C TYR A 219 -11.40 -11.09 0.73
N LYS A 220 -11.62 -12.11 1.53
CA LYS A 220 -10.74 -12.56 2.61
C LYS A 220 -9.99 -13.80 2.16
N ASP A 221 -8.89 -14.10 2.81
CA ASP A 221 -8.09 -15.31 2.58
C ASP A 221 -7.64 -15.49 1.11
N MET A 222 -7.43 -14.37 0.41
CA MET A 222 -7.02 -14.37 -0.99
C MET A 222 -5.55 -14.80 -1.15
N LEU A 223 -4.71 -14.42 -0.22
CA LEU A 223 -3.28 -14.77 -0.23
C LEU A 223 -3.03 -16.03 0.59
N ASP A 224 -2.02 -16.81 0.21
CA ASP A 224 -1.55 -17.90 1.05
C ASP A 224 -0.94 -17.37 2.33
N THR A 225 -0.90 -18.20 3.37
CA THR A 225 -0.26 -17.87 4.65
C THR A 225 1.19 -17.47 4.41
N ASN A 226 1.46 -16.20 4.59
CA ASN A 226 2.81 -15.67 4.70
C ASN A 226 3.04 -15.24 6.16
N ASN A 227 4.27 -14.96 6.52
CA ASN A 227 4.64 -14.63 7.89
C ASN A 227 4.16 -13.23 8.34
N PHE A 228 3.48 -12.46 7.48
CA PHE A 228 3.20 -11.05 7.74
C PHE A 228 1.71 -10.67 7.72
N THR A 229 0.92 -11.15 6.76
CA THR A 229 -0.35 -10.49 6.48
C THR A 229 -1.52 -11.40 6.12
N SER A 230 -1.32 -12.62 5.73
CA SER A 230 -2.31 -13.46 5.03
C SER A 230 -3.62 -13.75 5.75
N ASN A 231 -3.72 -13.55 7.04
CA ASN A 231 -4.98 -13.65 7.79
C ASN A 231 -5.43 -12.31 8.36
N HIS A 232 -4.73 -11.22 8.03
CA HIS A 232 -4.93 -9.91 8.63
C HIS A 232 -5.44 -8.88 7.66
N GLU A 233 -5.43 -9.17 6.35
CA GLU A 233 -5.95 -8.29 5.32
C GLU A 233 -7.23 -8.81 4.68
N MET A 234 -7.98 -7.88 4.12
CA MET A 234 -9.06 -8.14 3.19
C MET A 234 -8.88 -7.24 1.96
N PHE A 235 -9.14 -7.80 0.78
CA PHE A 235 -9.16 -7.07 -0.48
C PHE A 235 -10.55 -6.52 -0.73
N VAL A 236 -10.61 -5.30 -1.22
CA VAL A 236 -11.85 -4.57 -1.46
C VAL A 236 -11.90 -4.15 -2.92
N VAL A 237 -13.02 -4.42 -3.57
CA VAL A 237 -13.33 -3.97 -4.93
C VAL A 237 -14.59 -3.12 -4.88
N ALA A 238 -14.46 -1.84 -5.24
CA ALA A 238 -15.57 -0.91 -5.29
C ALA A 238 -15.76 -0.38 -6.71
N GLU A 239 -17.01 -0.20 -7.15
CA GLU A 239 -17.37 0.30 -8.48
C GLU A 239 -18.01 1.67 -8.40
N LYS A 240 -17.56 2.59 -9.27
CA LYS A 240 -18.15 3.91 -9.48
C LYS A 240 -19.46 3.88 -10.22
#